data_3ec14c9928884430c073e80bf4608d5b
#
_entry.id   3ec14c9928884430c073e80bf4608d5b
#
_cell.length_a   1.000
_cell.length_b   1.000
_cell.length_c   1.000
_cell.angle_alpha   90.00
_cell.angle_beta   90.00
_cell.angle_gamma   90.00
#
_symmetry.space_group_name_H-M   'P 1'
#
loop_
_entity.id
_entity.type
_entity.pdbx_description
1 polymer ?
#
loop_
_entity_poly.entity_id
_entity_poly.type
_entity_poly.pdbx_seq_one_letter_code
_entity_poly.pdbx_strand_id
1 'polypeptide(L)'
;LWRKIKKSPPPYYCYYSLFTIVLKPVRKWFSAVFIPSIPFNGLRVQCYRWCGYKIGKNTFIGMCCYLDDMCFDFMEIGENVTISYGVYFACHGKNQGHHKITIQDGAYIGMRASVIARTDVEIGKNAIIGAQTLVNRSIPANHTAVGIPCRILPNKD
;
A
#
# COMPACT_ATOMS: atom_id res chain seq x y z
N LEU A 1 -23.54 -12.35 -26.76
CA LEU A 1 -23.82 -11.33 -27.79
C LEU A 1 -22.55 -10.62 -28.25
N TRP A 2 -21.69 -10.11 -27.35
CA TRP A 2 -20.46 -9.36 -27.68
C TRP A 2 -19.48 -10.15 -28.55
N ARG A 3 -19.21 -11.44 -28.22
CA ARG A 3 -18.33 -12.30 -29.01
C ARG A 3 -18.78 -12.52 -30.45
N LYS A 4 -20.09 -12.45 -30.72
CA LYS A 4 -20.64 -12.57 -32.08
C LYS A 4 -20.44 -11.30 -32.91
N ILE A 5 -20.30 -10.14 -32.25
CA ILE A 5 -20.24 -8.84 -32.93
C ILE A 5 -18.78 -8.37 -33.12
N LYS A 6 -17.86 -8.60 -32.14
CA LYS A 6 -16.52 -7.98 -32.17
C LYS A 6 -15.34 -8.97 -32.17
N LYS A 7 -15.51 -10.26 -32.28
CA LYS A 7 -14.42 -11.28 -32.27
C LYS A 7 -13.37 -11.12 -31.14
N SER A 8 -13.61 -10.26 -30.15
CA SER A 8 -12.76 -9.97 -29.00
C SER A 8 -13.47 -10.35 -27.71
N PRO A 9 -12.73 -10.69 -26.62
CA PRO A 9 -13.36 -10.92 -25.32
C PRO A 9 -14.13 -9.68 -24.87
N PRO A 10 -15.27 -9.81 -24.17
CA PRO A 10 -16.00 -8.67 -23.67
C PRO A 10 -15.12 -7.89 -22.68
N PRO A 11 -15.25 -6.56 -22.62
CA PRO A 11 -14.55 -5.75 -21.64
C PRO A 11 -14.80 -6.24 -20.21
N TYR A 12 -13.83 -6.10 -19.33
CA TYR A 12 -13.87 -6.63 -17.94
C TYR A 12 -15.11 -6.17 -17.15
N TYR A 13 -15.63 -4.96 -17.42
CA TYR A 13 -16.82 -4.44 -16.75
C TYR A 13 -18.11 -5.21 -17.07
N CYS A 14 -18.16 -5.97 -18.18
CA CYS A 14 -19.31 -6.82 -18.51
C CYS A 14 -19.49 -8.00 -17.57
N TYR A 15 -18.49 -8.32 -16.77
CA TYR A 15 -18.53 -9.41 -15.77
C TYR A 15 -18.96 -8.97 -14.38
N TYR A 16 -19.14 -7.66 -14.17
CA TYR A 16 -19.51 -7.10 -12.86
C TYR A 16 -20.95 -6.58 -12.87
N SER A 17 -21.62 -6.65 -11.73
CA SER A 17 -22.92 -6.01 -11.54
C SER A 17 -22.79 -4.49 -11.63
N LEU A 18 -23.85 -3.78 -12.03
CA LEU A 18 -23.89 -2.32 -12.07
C LEU A 18 -23.53 -1.72 -10.70
N PHE A 19 -23.99 -2.33 -9.61
CA PHE A 19 -23.66 -1.92 -8.25
C PHE A 19 -22.15 -1.98 -7.99
N THR A 20 -21.48 -3.04 -8.40
CA THR A 20 -20.01 -3.17 -8.27
C THR A 20 -19.28 -2.13 -9.11
N ILE A 21 -19.75 -1.84 -10.32
CA ILE A 21 -19.15 -0.84 -11.23
C ILE A 21 -19.22 0.55 -10.61
N VAL A 22 -20.33 0.90 -9.97
CA VAL A 22 -20.51 2.22 -9.32
C VAL A 22 -19.74 2.30 -8.00
N LEU A 23 -19.76 1.24 -7.17
CA LEU A 23 -19.12 1.27 -5.87
C LEU A 23 -17.58 1.23 -5.93
N LYS A 24 -16.99 0.56 -6.91
CA LYS A 24 -15.52 0.52 -7.05
C LYS A 24 -14.87 1.91 -7.14
N PRO A 25 -15.29 2.81 -8.05
CA PRO A 25 -14.74 4.17 -8.11
C PRO A 25 -14.96 4.97 -6.84
N VAL A 26 -16.13 4.85 -6.22
CA VAL A 26 -16.45 5.55 -4.96
C VAL A 26 -15.52 5.10 -3.84
N ARG A 27 -15.32 3.78 -3.68
CA ARG A 27 -14.40 3.25 -2.68
C ARG A 27 -12.95 3.68 -2.95
N LYS A 28 -12.52 3.66 -4.21
CA LYS A 28 -11.20 4.15 -4.61
C LYS A 28 -11.01 5.61 -4.24
N TRP A 29 -11.95 6.46 -4.60
CA TRP A 29 -11.91 7.87 -4.24
C TRP A 29 -11.87 8.06 -2.72
N PHE A 30 -12.70 7.32 -1.99
CA PHE A 30 -12.75 7.38 -0.54
C PHE A 30 -11.42 7.00 0.11
N SER A 31 -10.81 5.88 -0.32
CA SER A 31 -9.53 5.40 0.23
C SER A 31 -8.32 6.26 -0.19
N ALA A 32 -8.33 6.82 -1.40
CA ALA A 32 -7.18 7.55 -1.94
C ALA A 32 -7.21 9.05 -1.63
N VAL A 33 -8.40 9.65 -1.43
CA VAL A 33 -8.57 11.10 -1.29
C VAL A 33 -9.10 11.47 0.09
N PHE A 34 -10.22 10.87 0.50
CA PHE A 34 -10.89 11.27 1.73
C PHE A 34 -10.14 10.77 2.98
N ILE A 35 -9.86 9.48 3.08
CA ILE A 35 -9.22 8.89 4.27
C ILE A 35 -7.85 9.52 4.56
N PRO A 36 -6.94 9.73 3.58
CA PRO A 36 -5.65 10.36 3.84
C PRO A 36 -5.71 11.77 4.42
N SER A 37 -6.83 12.46 4.20
CA SER A 37 -7.07 13.84 4.67
C SER A 37 -7.62 13.91 6.09
N ILE A 38 -8.07 12.80 6.69
CA ILE A 38 -8.61 12.76 8.06
C ILE A 38 -7.50 13.13 9.05
N PRO A 39 -7.67 14.15 9.91
CA PRO A 39 -6.60 14.59 10.83
C PRO A 39 -6.35 13.62 11.99
N PHE A 40 -7.36 12.85 12.40
CA PHE A 40 -7.29 11.94 13.54
C PHE A 40 -6.80 10.55 13.11
N ASN A 41 -5.62 10.10 13.60
CA ASN A 41 -5.03 8.82 13.22
C ASN A 41 -5.96 7.62 13.50
N GLY A 42 -6.56 7.56 14.68
CA GLY A 42 -7.45 6.45 15.05
C GLY A 42 -8.61 6.28 14.07
N LEU A 43 -9.26 7.38 13.70
CA LEU A 43 -10.36 7.38 12.72
C LEU A 43 -9.84 7.00 11.33
N ARG A 44 -8.71 7.57 10.90
CA ARG A 44 -8.09 7.29 9.60
C ARG A 44 -7.75 5.81 9.43
N VAL A 45 -7.08 5.22 10.43
CA VAL A 45 -6.74 3.79 10.44
C VAL A 45 -8.00 2.92 10.44
N GLN A 46 -9.02 3.29 11.21
CA GLN A 46 -10.28 2.54 11.24
C GLN A 46 -11.02 2.60 9.89
N CYS A 47 -11.03 3.74 9.22
CA CYS A 47 -11.59 3.87 7.87
C CYS A 47 -10.83 3.01 6.84
N TYR A 48 -9.50 2.94 6.92
CA TYR A 48 -8.73 2.02 6.08
C TYR A 48 -9.09 0.54 6.32
N ARG A 49 -9.26 0.13 7.60
CA ARG A 49 -9.70 -1.23 7.94
C ARG A 49 -11.09 -1.54 7.35
N TRP A 50 -12.03 -0.59 7.38
CA TRP A 50 -13.35 -0.74 6.74
C TRP A 50 -13.25 -0.86 5.21
N CYS A 51 -12.26 -0.26 4.58
CA CYS A 51 -11.97 -0.45 3.16
C CYS A 51 -11.36 -1.82 2.84
N GLY A 52 -10.96 -2.62 3.85
CA GLY A 52 -10.42 -3.96 3.68
C GLY A 52 -8.91 -4.08 3.87
N TYR A 53 -8.20 -3.01 4.25
CA TYR A 53 -6.76 -3.10 4.55
C TYR A 53 -6.53 -3.83 5.87
N LYS A 54 -5.54 -4.72 5.90
CA LYS A 54 -5.09 -5.43 7.09
C LYS A 54 -4.08 -4.56 7.84
N ILE A 55 -4.48 -3.98 8.95
CA ILE A 55 -3.64 -3.07 9.74
C ILE A 55 -3.67 -3.51 11.20
N GLY A 56 -2.50 -3.75 11.78
CA GLY A 56 -2.32 -4.17 13.17
C GLY A 56 -2.65 -3.06 14.19
N LYS A 57 -2.61 -3.43 15.48
CA LYS A 57 -2.90 -2.52 16.59
C LYS A 57 -1.80 -1.47 16.74
N ASN A 58 -2.14 -0.34 17.36
CA ASN A 58 -1.22 0.76 17.69
C ASN A 58 -0.42 1.31 16.49
N THR A 59 -0.88 1.08 15.26
CA THR A 59 -0.21 1.54 14.06
C THR A 59 -0.60 2.99 13.77
N PHE A 60 0.40 3.80 13.45
CA PHE A 60 0.24 5.18 13.01
C PHE A 60 0.42 5.25 11.48
N ILE A 61 -0.55 5.85 10.80
CA ILE A 61 -0.45 6.15 9.37
C ILE A 61 -0.60 7.65 9.21
N GLY A 62 0.43 8.34 8.76
CA GLY A 62 0.44 9.77 8.53
C GLY A 62 -0.63 10.24 7.54
N MET A 63 -0.88 11.55 7.52
CA MET A 63 -1.77 12.15 6.52
C MET A 63 -1.14 12.07 5.11
N CYS A 64 -1.96 12.20 4.09
CA CYS A 64 -1.56 12.20 2.68
C CYS A 64 -0.81 10.93 2.24
N CYS A 65 -0.90 9.83 2.97
CA CYS A 65 -0.38 8.55 2.53
C CYS A 65 -1.28 7.94 1.47
N TYR A 66 -0.68 7.41 0.41
CA TYR A 66 -1.38 6.62 -0.59
C TYR A 66 -1.16 5.13 -0.33
N LEU A 67 -2.19 4.44 0.10
CA LEU A 67 -2.24 2.98 0.15
C LEU A 67 -2.90 2.49 -1.14
N ASP A 68 -2.24 1.55 -1.84
CA ASP A 68 -2.71 1.09 -3.16
C ASP A 68 -4.20 0.72 -3.14
N ASP A 69 -5.02 1.54 -3.76
CA ASP A 69 -6.48 1.45 -3.76
C ASP A 69 -7.03 0.34 -4.67
N MET A 70 -6.16 -0.29 -5.45
CA MET A 70 -6.49 -1.42 -6.33
C MET A 70 -6.22 -2.77 -5.65
N CYS A 71 -5.34 -2.82 -4.66
CA CYS A 71 -4.70 -4.04 -4.17
C CYS A 71 -4.70 -4.13 -2.63
N PHE A 72 -5.79 -3.75 -1.95
CA PHE A 72 -5.84 -3.79 -0.47
C PHE A 72 -5.60 -5.18 0.12
N ASP A 73 -5.96 -6.26 -0.60
CA ASP A 73 -5.70 -7.64 -0.17
C ASP A 73 -4.21 -8.03 -0.23
N PHE A 74 -3.43 -7.26 -0.99
CA PHE A 74 -1.99 -7.45 -1.15
C PHE A 74 -1.16 -6.59 -0.20
N MET A 75 -1.80 -5.88 0.73
CA MET A 75 -1.13 -5.01 1.68
C MET A 75 -1.43 -5.43 3.11
N GLU A 76 -0.39 -5.81 3.85
CA GLU A 76 -0.48 -6.18 5.27
C GLU A 76 0.46 -5.31 6.08
N ILE A 77 -0.08 -4.64 7.10
CA ILE A 77 0.65 -3.76 8.01
C ILE A 77 0.53 -4.33 9.41
N GLY A 78 1.65 -4.60 10.05
CA GLY A 78 1.76 -5.16 11.39
C GLY A 78 1.34 -4.22 12.50
N GLU A 79 1.66 -4.60 13.74
CA GLU A 79 1.40 -3.83 14.95
C GLU A 79 2.53 -2.83 15.24
N ASN A 80 2.20 -1.73 15.93
CA ASN A 80 3.18 -0.70 16.35
C ASN A 80 4.00 -0.13 15.17
N VAL A 81 3.49 -0.17 13.96
CA VAL A 81 4.13 0.38 12.77
C VAL A 81 3.91 1.89 12.72
N THR A 82 4.95 2.63 12.32
CA THR A 82 4.82 4.06 12.06
C THR A 82 5.05 4.36 10.59
N ILE A 83 4.03 4.83 9.90
CA ILE A 83 4.09 5.31 8.52
C ILE A 83 3.96 6.83 8.56
N SER A 84 5.01 7.54 8.16
CA SER A 84 5.06 8.99 8.21
C SER A 84 4.23 9.65 7.09
N TYR A 85 4.17 10.97 7.08
CA TYR A 85 3.40 11.76 6.12
C TYR A 85 3.78 11.48 4.66
N GLY A 86 2.78 11.33 3.80
CA GLY A 86 2.95 11.31 2.36
C GLY A 86 3.66 10.07 1.80
N VAL A 87 3.70 8.96 2.54
CA VAL A 87 4.26 7.70 2.05
C VAL A 87 3.37 7.11 0.96
N TYR A 88 4.01 6.56 -0.08
CA TYR A 88 3.34 5.99 -1.24
C TYR A 88 3.58 4.49 -1.33
N PHE A 89 2.50 3.71 -1.47
CA PHE A 89 2.56 2.26 -1.66
C PHE A 89 1.94 1.87 -2.99
N ALA A 90 2.66 1.05 -3.79
CA ALA A 90 2.16 0.47 -5.02
C ALA A 90 2.39 -1.04 -5.03
N CYS A 91 1.32 -1.79 -4.99
CA CYS A 91 1.29 -3.26 -5.07
C CYS A 91 1.09 -3.75 -6.51
N HIS A 92 0.77 -2.86 -7.45
CA HIS A 92 0.53 -3.18 -8.85
C HIS A 92 1.67 -2.68 -9.74
N GLY A 93 1.96 -3.41 -10.80
CA GLY A 93 3.03 -3.10 -11.73
C GLY A 93 2.61 -3.22 -13.19
N LYS A 94 3.61 -3.31 -14.08
CA LYS A 94 3.40 -3.53 -15.52
C LYS A 94 2.57 -4.81 -15.75
N ASN A 95 1.69 -4.77 -16.74
CA ASN A 95 0.79 -5.89 -17.11
C ASN A 95 -0.21 -6.28 -16.02
N GLN A 96 -0.59 -5.36 -15.12
CA GLN A 96 -1.50 -5.62 -14.00
C GLN A 96 -1.04 -6.75 -13.06
N GLY A 97 0.25 -7.01 -13.00
CA GLY A 97 0.83 -7.89 -11.98
C GLY A 97 0.62 -7.28 -10.59
N HIS A 98 0.17 -8.10 -9.65
CA HIS A 98 -0.02 -7.70 -8.27
C HIS A 98 1.04 -8.40 -7.41
N HIS A 99 1.69 -7.64 -6.53
CA HIS A 99 2.72 -8.14 -5.63
C HIS A 99 2.41 -7.71 -4.20
N LYS A 100 2.69 -8.58 -3.25
CA LYS A 100 2.39 -8.33 -1.85
C LYS A 100 3.39 -7.35 -1.24
N ILE A 101 2.88 -6.44 -0.41
CA ILE A 101 3.67 -5.62 0.51
C ILE A 101 3.31 -6.03 1.93
N THR A 102 4.28 -6.54 2.66
CA THR A 102 4.15 -6.90 4.07
C THR A 102 5.05 -6.00 4.90
N ILE A 103 4.48 -5.29 5.86
CA ILE A 103 5.21 -4.47 6.81
C ILE A 103 5.08 -5.13 8.18
N GLN A 104 6.20 -5.61 8.72
CA GLN A 104 6.23 -6.30 10.01
C GLN A 104 6.18 -5.32 11.19
N ASP A 105 5.97 -5.87 12.39
CA ASP A 105 5.77 -5.10 13.62
C ASP A 105 6.93 -4.16 13.92
N GLY A 106 6.60 -2.99 14.45
CA GLY A 106 7.57 -2.00 14.90
C GLY A 106 8.32 -1.29 13.78
N ALA A 107 8.05 -1.58 12.51
CA ALA A 107 8.74 -0.92 11.41
C ALA A 107 8.41 0.59 11.35
N TYR A 108 9.39 1.39 10.95
CA TYR A 108 9.26 2.82 10.74
C TYR A 108 9.46 3.18 9.27
N ILE A 109 8.53 3.90 8.68
CA ILE A 109 8.62 4.35 7.29
C ILE A 109 8.64 5.87 7.26
N GLY A 110 9.77 6.42 6.85
CA GLY A 110 10.03 7.85 6.81
C GLY A 110 9.17 8.61 5.80
N MET A 111 9.06 9.91 6.03
CA MET A 111 8.24 10.84 5.25
C MET A 111 8.52 10.72 3.75
N ARG A 112 7.44 10.68 2.94
CA ARG A 112 7.50 10.62 1.47
C ARG A 112 8.34 9.47 0.89
N ALA A 113 8.56 8.41 1.65
CA ALA A 113 9.12 7.19 1.10
C ALA A 113 8.13 6.56 0.11
N SER A 114 8.65 5.85 -0.88
CA SER A 114 7.86 5.11 -1.87
C SER A 114 8.20 3.64 -1.81
N VAL A 115 7.21 2.79 -1.57
CA VAL A 115 7.35 1.33 -1.57
C VAL A 115 6.67 0.79 -2.81
N ILE A 116 7.47 0.32 -3.77
CA ILE A 116 6.98 -0.13 -5.08
C ILE A 116 7.32 -1.61 -5.26
N ALA A 117 6.32 -2.47 -5.18
CA ALA A 117 6.48 -3.90 -5.31
C ALA A 117 6.54 -4.33 -6.79
N ARG A 118 7.73 -4.70 -7.27
CA ARG A 118 7.94 -5.41 -8.54
C ARG A 118 7.91 -6.92 -8.39
N THR A 119 8.20 -7.38 -7.20
CA THR A 119 8.05 -8.70 -6.62
C THR A 119 7.48 -8.50 -5.23
N ASP A 120 7.17 -9.54 -4.51
CA ASP A 120 6.73 -9.39 -3.12
C ASP A 120 7.81 -8.68 -2.31
N VAL A 121 7.40 -7.65 -1.56
CA VAL A 121 8.29 -6.83 -0.73
C VAL A 121 7.90 -6.98 0.72
N GLU A 122 8.88 -7.35 1.54
CA GLU A 122 8.74 -7.44 2.99
C GLU A 122 9.63 -6.40 3.67
N ILE A 123 9.04 -5.56 4.50
CA ILE A 123 9.76 -4.67 5.40
C ILE A 123 9.77 -5.35 6.77
N GLY A 124 10.93 -5.84 7.16
CA GLY A 124 11.12 -6.69 8.34
C GLY A 124 10.84 -5.95 9.67
N LYS A 125 10.72 -6.74 10.72
CA LYS A 125 10.44 -6.26 12.09
C LYS A 125 11.46 -5.20 12.52
N ASN A 126 10.97 -4.08 13.07
CA ASN A 126 11.77 -2.93 13.51
C ASN A 126 12.68 -2.34 12.41
N ALA A 127 12.44 -2.62 11.15
CA ALA A 127 13.19 -2.00 10.06
C ALA A 127 12.87 -0.51 9.97
N ILE A 128 13.86 0.28 9.57
CA ILE A 128 13.75 1.73 9.43
C ILE A 128 13.95 2.11 7.96
N ILE A 129 12.96 2.73 7.39
CA ILE A 129 13.05 3.32 6.05
C ILE A 129 13.23 4.82 6.19
N GLY A 130 14.31 5.36 5.66
CA GLY A 130 14.58 6.78 5.67
C GLY A 130 13.59 7.59 4.84
N ALA A 131 13.50 8.88 5.12
CA ALA A 131 12.65 9.79 4.34
C ALA A 131 13.03 9.78 2.84
N GLN A 132 12.04 9.92 1.96
CA GLN A 132 12.20 9.96 0.49
C GLN A 132 12.90 8.72 -0.11
N THR A 133 12.95 7.61 0.60
CA THR A 133 13.59 6.38 0.14
C THR A 133 12.68 5.65 -0.85
N LEU A 134 13.27 5.14 -1.96
CA LEU A 134 12.59 4.24 -2.89
C LEU A 134 12.88 2.79 -2.52
N VAL A 135 11.92 2.14 -1.88
CA VAL A 135 11.98 0.71 -1.53
C VAL A 135 11.42 -0.11 -2.69
N ASN A 136 12.27 -0.90 -3.33
CA ASN A 136 11.93 -1.79 -4.44
C ASN A 136 12.39 -3.24 -4.22
N ARG A 137 12.75 -3.57 -3.00
CA ARG A 137 13.20 -4.89 -2.52
C ARG A 137 12.86 -5.06 -1.05
N SER A 138 12.88 -6.29 -0.56
CA SER A 138 12.68 -6.58 0.86
C SER A 138 13.83 -6.03 1.72
N ILE A 139 13.48 -5.58 2.92
CA ILE A 139 14.40 -5.02 3.91
C ILE A 139 14.40 -5.94 5.13
N PRO A 140 15.56 -6.48 5.54
CA PRO A 140 15.65 -7.37 6.69
C PRO A 140 15.21 -6.71 8.00
N ALA A 141 14.83 -7.53 8.98
CA ALA A 141 14.48 -7.04 10.32
C ALA A 141 15.68 -6.28 10.96
N ASN A 142 15.37 -5.25 11.74
CA ASN A 142 16.33 -4.39 12.46
C ASN A 142 17.34 -3.66 11.54
N HIS A 143 17.09 -3.56 10.24
CA HIS A 143 17.97 -2.83 9.31
C HIS A 143 17.40 -1.48 8.92
N THR A 144 18.30 -0.58 8.57
CA THR A 144 17.95 0.74 8.04
C THR A 144 18.18 0.77 6.53
N ALA A 145 17.21 1.27 5.78
CA ALA A 145 17.32 1.46 4.34
C ALA A 145 17.11 2.93 3.96
N VAL A 146 17.98 3.46 3.10
CA VAL A 146 17.94 4.86 2.65
C VAL A 146 18.29 4.99 1.17
N GLY A 147 17.81 6.05 0.53
CA GLY A 147 18.21 6.47 -0.81
C GLY A 147 17.31 5.99 -1.95
N ILE A 148 17.68 6.36 -3.18
CA ILE A 148 16.95 6.11 -4.43
C ILE A 148 17.93 5.53 -5.47
N PRO A 149 17.85 4.21 -5.79
CA PRO A 149 17.12 3.16 -5.08
C PRO A 149 17.66 2.91 -3.66
N CYS A 150 16.89 2.24 -2.81
CA CYS A 150 17.28 2.03 -1.43
C CYS A 150 18.56 1.20 -1.29
N ARG A 151 19.41 1.61 -0.36
CA ARG A 151 20.58 0.87 0.12
C ARG A 151 20.34 0.49 1.58
N ILE A 152 20.61 -0.78 1.90
CA ILE A 152 20.50 -1.28 3.26
C ILE A 152 21.83 -0.92 3.95
N LEU A 153 21.74 -0.16 5.04
CA LEU A 153 22.90 0.19 5.84
C LEU A 153 23.25 -0.98 6.77
N PRO A 154 24.55 -1.22 7.03
CA PRO A 154 24.94 -2.18 8.05
C PRO A 154 24.39 -1.73 9.41
N ASN A 155 24.02 -2.70 10.25
CA ASN A 155 23.67 -2.41 11.65
C ASN A 155 24.86 -1.71 12.30
N LYS A 156 24.62 -0.60 12.96
CA LYS A 156 25.57 -0.07 13.94
C LYS A 156 25.34 -0.90 15.20
N ASP A 157 26.29 -1.77 15.50
CA ASP A 157 26.40 -2.42 16.79
C ASP A 157 26.50 -1.38 17.91
#